data_7724a5dde6117be952815e2fcf3da8db
#
_entry.id   7724a5dde6117be952815e2fcf3da8db
#
_cell.length_a   1.000
_cell.length_b   1.000
_cell.length_c   1.000
_cell.angle_alpha   90.00
_cell.angle_beta   90.00
_cell.angle_gamma   90.00
#
_symmetry.space_group_name_H-M   'P 1'
#
loop_
_entity.id
_entity.type
_entity.pdbx_description
1 polymer ?
#
loop_
_entity_poly.entity_id
_entity_poly.type
_entity_poly.pdbx_seq_one_letter_code
_entity_poly.pdbx_strand_id
1 'polypeptide(L)'
;VALIFLPAVMMAATRGGLVPGMVCALASAAAYNFLFLPPLYTFTISSPAHFVALTAFLLTAAFTSRLSARVREQAQLASDQALLNGELLQFSRQIAGLRRLDDLMGIAAKRVAQMLDAEVVMLSADPDGLRLRGASSPQAVLDEADLAAATWCRDKAQLAGRGSDTLPGAKWLFAPMLSDQATVGVVGVSGDEHFQIGAVQRRVLDAMSDLIAIGAERIRLAKDVDQAKIRAETEQIRAALLTSVSHDLRTPLASILGAITSLRSYGPLYEASAREELLAMAQDETERLSRFVGNLLDMTRLDAGALQAKRESCDLHDVVAGAIKQTQKLLSRHRLVVEVPAVLPFVLCDAVLLEQVLVNLLDNAAKYAPEGSAITIAAQPHRYALTLSVADQGPGVPPAEQERIFDVFYRIRQADRQRAGTGLGLTICRGFVQAMGGSIRVRNRDEHGGAIFEIEFPASLIVSASGGAG
;
A
#
# COMPACT_ATOMS: atom_id res chain seq x y z
N VAL A 1 -60.63 10.35 49.43
CA VAL A 1 -60.90 11.52 48.57
C VAL A 1 -59.61 12.33 48.31
N ALA A 2 -58.72 12.57 49.27
CA ALA A 2 -57.48 13.35 49.10
C ALA A 2 -56.55 12.72 48.01
N LEU A 3 -56.53 11.42 47.86
CA LEU A 3 -55.69 10.70 46.85
C LEU A 3 -56.05 10.97 45.38
N ILE A 4 -57.29 11.50 45.12
CA ILE A 4 -57.75 11.87 43.78
C ILE A 4 -56.90 13.03 43.19
N PHE A 5 -56.31 13.88 43.99
CA PHE A 5 -55.47 14.99 43.56
C PHE A 5 -54.02 14.60 43.30
N LEU A 6 -53.55 13.43 43.74
CA LEU A 6 -52.18 12.99 43.54
C LEU A 6 -51.79 12.82 42.04
N PRO A 7 -52.64 12.29 41.14
CA PRO A 7 -52.31 12.26 39.71
C PRO A 7 -52.04 13.62 39.07
N ALA A 8 -52.81 14.66 39.49
CA ALA A 8 -52.61 16.02 39.01
C ALA A 8 -51.28 16.60 39.48
N VAL A 9 -50.94 16.40 40.76
CA VAL A 9 -49.64 16.79 41.33
C VAL A 9 -48.49 16.07 40.61
N MET A 10 -48.63 14.76 40.35
CA MET A 10 -47.65 13.95 39.65
C MET A 10 -47.48 14.40 38.20
N MET A 11 -48.57 14.73 37.49
CA MET A 11 -48.53 15.24 36.13
C MET A 11 -47.84 16.62 36.06
N ALA A 12 -48.12 17.49 37.00
CA ALA A 12 -47.46 18.79 37.09
C ALA A 12 -45.96 18.66 37.38
N ALA A 13 -45.58 17.73 38.28
CA ALA A 13 -44.18 17.47 38.62
C ALA A 13 -43.43 16.82 37.48
N THR A 14 -44.05 15.89 36.73
CA THR A 14 -43.39 15.22 35.58
C THR A 14 -43.22 16.12 34.36
N ARG A 15 -44.12 17.11 34.14
CA ARG A 15 -44.00 18.04 33.01
C ARG A 15 -43.22 19.32 33.34
N GLY A 16 -43.42 19.88 34.52
CA GLY A 16 -42.88 21.18 34.89
C GLY A 16 -41.75 21.15 35.93
N GLY A 17 -41.45 19.98 36.51
CA GLY A 17 -40.42 19.84 37.54
C GLY A 17 -40.94 20.11 38.98
N LEU A 18 -39.97 20.32 39.89
CA LEU A 18 -40.28 20.42 41.32
C LEU A 18 -41.23 21.59 41.65
N VAL A 19 -40.96 22.76 41.11
CA VAL A 19 -41.73 24.01 41.46
C VAL A 19 -43.20 23.90 41.02
N PRO A 20 -43.56 23.59 39.76
CA PRO A 20 -44.96 23.39 39.39
C PRO A 20 -45.63 22.25 40.14
N GLY A 21 -44.93 21.18 40.46
CA GLY A 21 -45.41 20.08 41.27
C GLY A 21 -45.79 20.52 42.69
N MET A 22 -44.95 21.36 43.34
CA MET A 22 -45.24 21.91 44.67
C MET A 22 -46.40 22.88 44.63
N VAL A 23 -46.45 23.75 43.63
CA VAL A 23 -47.60 24.69 43.48
C VAL A 23 -48.90 23.92 43.28
N CYS A 24 -48.92 22.92 42.46
CA CYS A 24 -50.09 22.06 42.26
C CYS A 24 -50.46 21.29 43.53
N ALA A 25 -49.48 20.81 44.31
CA ALA A 25 -49.75 20.18 45.63
C ALA A 25 -50.44 21.14 46.66
N LEU A 26 -49.90 22.34 46.72
CA LEU A 26 -50.53 23.38 47.60
C LEU A 26 -51.92 23.75 47.15
N ALA A 27 -52.16 23.97 45.88
CA ALA A 27 -53.46 24.24 45.29
C ALA A 27 -54.45 23.09 45.53
N SER A 28 -53.98 21.84 45.36
CA SER A 28 -54.77 20.64 45.64
C SER A 28 -55.12 20.47 47.11
N ALA A 29 -54.16 20.76 47.98
CA ALA A 29 -54.41 20.79 49.43
C ALA A 29 -55.43 21.81 49.82
N ALA A 30 -55.34 23.04 49.29
CA ALA A 30 -56.31 24.12 49.54
C ALA A 30 -57.71 23.72 48.97
N ALA A 31 -57.79 23.20 47.78
CA ALA A 31 -59.07 22.72 47.18
C ALA A 31 -59.65 21.56 47.99
N TYR A 32 -58.84 20.64 48.48
CA TYR A 32 -59.32 19.57 49.36
C TYR A 32 -59.88 20.07 50.68
N ASN A 33 -59.16 21.00 51.28
CA ASN A 33 -59.69 21.66 52.57
C ASN A 33 -60.99 22.38 52.33
N PHE A 34 -61.09 23.17 51.28
CA PHE A 34 -62.26 24.01 50.99
C PHE A 34 -63.48 23.22 50.57
N LEU A 35 -63.35 22.21 49.79
CA LEU A 35 -64.47 21.46 49.17
C LEU A 35 -64.90 20.18 49.92
N PHE A 36 -64.02 19.58 50.73
CA PHE A 36 -64.28 18.29 51.31
C PHE A 36 -64.14 18.18 52.81
N LEU A 37 -63.56 19.22 53.50
CA LEU A 37 -63.40 19.18 54.93
C LEU A 37 -64.47 20.08 55.62
N PRO A 38 -65.24 19.57 56.61
CA PRO A 38 -66.20 20.40 57.35
C PRO A 38 -65.47 21.36 58.26
N PRO A 39 -65.98 22.65 58.43
CA PRO A 39 -67.12 23.22 57.74
C PRO A 39 -66.83 23.55 56.25
N LEU A 40 -67.65 23.04 55.31
CA LEU A 40 -67.48 23.23 53.88
C LEU A 40 -67.40 24.71 53.49
N TYR A 41 -66.65 25.01 52.40
CA TYR A 41 -66.44 26.34 51.84
C TYR A 41 -65.74 27.34 52.79
N THR A 42 -64.98 26.82 53.75
CA THR A 42 -64.12 27.61 54.63
C THR A 42 -62.68 26.99 54.65
N PHE A 43 -61.73 27.83 55.04
CA PHE A 43 -60.33 27.33 55.22
C PHE A 43 -60.01 26.99 56.69
N THR A 44 -61.05 26.87 57.57
CA THR A 44 -60.86 26.50 58.96
C THR A 44 -60.77 25.02 59.18
N ILE A 45 -59.78 24.56 59.94
CA ILE A 45 -59.59 23.15 60.27
C ILE A 45 -60.18 22.94 61.71
N SER A 46 -61.32 22.26 61.75
CA SER A 46 -62.07 22.09 63.01
C SER A 46 -61.70 20.85 63.82
N SER A 47 -60.87 19.94 63.27
CA SER A 47 -60.51 18.71 63.96
C SER A 47 -59.01 18.41 63.79
N PRO A 48 -58.31 17.96 64.85
CA PRO A 48 -56.91 17.53 64.75
C PRO A 48 -56.68 16.43 63.72
N ALA A 49 -57.64 15.56 63.48
CA ALA A 49 -57.57 14.50 62.48
C ALA A 49 -57.46 15.03 61.05
N HIS A 50 -58.16 16.15 60.74
CA HIS A 50 -58.09 16.81 59.45
C HIS A 50 -56.72 17.47 59.19
N PHE A 51 -56.15 18.04 60.28
CA PHE A 51 -54.76 18.58 60.18
C PHE A 51 -53.73 17.51 59.85
N VAL A 52 -53.80 16.36 60.53
CA VAL A 52 -52.94 15.22 60.26
C VAL A 52 -53.09 14.71 58.80
N ALA A 53 -54.32 14.61 58.33
CA ALA A 53 -54.62 14.20 56.98
C ALA A 53 -54.05 15.14 55.88
N LEU A 54 -54.19 16.46 56.11
CA LEU A 54 -53.66 17.49 55.20
C LEU A 54 -52.11 17.50 55.18
N THR A 55 -51.52 17.39 56.39
CA THR A 55 -50.05 17.31 56.50
C THR A 55 -49.50 16.04 55.81
N ALA A 56 -50.10 14.90 56.03
CA ALA A 56 -49.73 13.65 55.38
C ALA A 56 -49.85 13.75 53.82
N PHE A 57 -50.95 14.42 53.35
CA PHE A 57 -51.11 14.66 51.92
C PHE A 57 -50.00 15.54 51.33
N LEU A 58 -49.68 16.68 52.03
CA LEU A 58 -48.60 17.58 51.59
C LEU A 58 -47.23 16.87 51.57
N LEU A 59 -46.91 16.06 52.60
CA LEU A 59 -45.70 15.32 52.68
C LEU A 59 -45.60 14.29 51.53
N THR A 60 -46.70 13.57 51.27
CA THR A 60 -46.78 12.59 50.18
C THR A 60 -46.62 13.27 48.82
N ALA A 61 -47.30 14.42 48.61
CA ALA A 61 -47.20 15.21 47.41
C ALA A 61 -45.79 15.78 47.18
N ALA A 62 -45.14 16.30 48.23
CA ALA A 62 -43.76 16.79 48.17
C ALA A 62 -42.77 15.66 47.88
N PHE A 63 -42.95 14.51 48.52
CA PHE A 63 -42.12 13.31 48.24
C PHE A 63 -42.27 12.83 46.80
N THR A 64 -43.51 12.70 46.31
CA THR A 64 -43.82 12.28 44.95
C THR A 64 -43.23 13.26 43.92
N SER A 65 -43.37 14.58 44.18
CA SER A 65 -42.80 15.63 43.31
C SER A 65 -41.29 15.54 43.20
N ARG A 66 -40.61 15.36 44.37
CA ARG A 66 -39.15 15.16 44.39
C ARG A 66 -38.70 13.91 43.69
N LEU A 67 -39.40 12.79 43.88
CA LEU A 67 -39.08 11.51 43.21
C LEU A 67 -39.27 11.62 41.68
N SER A 68 -40.37 12.23 41.24
CA SER A 68 -40.64 12.47 39.83
C SER A 68 -39.58 13.36 39.17
N ALA A 69 -39.15 14.44 39.86
CA ALA A 69 -38.10 15.31 39.38
C ALA A 69 -36.76 14.56 39.22
N ARG A 70 -36.38 13.74 40.22
CA ARG A 70 -35.17 12.90 40.15
C ARG A 70 -35.21 11.88 39.03
N VAL A 71 -36.33 11.17 38.86
CA VAL A 71 -36.52 10.22 37.79
C VAL A 71 -36.36 10.87 36.42
N ARG A 72 -36.94 12.08 36.26
CA ARG A 72 -36.81 12.85 35.01
C ARG A 72 -35.36 13.26 34.72
N GLU A 73 -34.65 13.77 35.73
CA GLU A 73 -33.24 14.18 35.62
C GLU A 73 -32.37 12.96 35.22
N GLN A 74 -32.57 11.79 35.87
CA GLN A 74 -31.87 10.58 35.54
C GLN A 74 -32.19 10.08 34.10
N ALA A 75 -33.48 10.18 33.71
CA ALA A 75 -33.87 9.78 32.34
C ALA A 75 -33.25 10.70 31.28
N GLN A 76 -33.14 12.01 31.54
CA GLN A 76 -32.46 12.95 30.66
C GLN A 76 -30.97 12.62 30.53
N LEU A 77 -30.28 12.45 31.67
CA LEU A 77 -28.85 12.10 31.67
C LEU A 77 -28.60 10.78 30.95
N ALA A 78 -29.47 9.77 31.15
CA ALA A 78 -29.34 8.52 30.47
C ALA A 78 -29.58 8.65 28.93
N SER A 79 -30.53 9.48 28.52
CA SER A 79 -30.81 9.79 27.12
C SER A 79 -29.63 10.51 26.44
N ASP A 80 -29.05 11.49 27.09
CA ASP A 80 -27.90 12.25 26.59
C ASP A 80 -26.66 11.35 26.46
N GLN A 81 -26.45 10.47 27.44
CA GLN A 81 -25.39 9.46 27.34
C GLN A 81 -25.61 8.45 26.21
N ALA A 82 -26.85 8.01 26.02
CA ALA A 82 -27.18 7.07 24.94
C ALA A 82 -26.95 7.70 23.54
N LEU A 83 -27.32 8.98 23.38
CA LEU A 83 -27.04 9.70 22.12
C LEU A 83 -25.54 9.84 21.86
N LEU A 84 -24.77 10.26 22.86
CA LEU A 84 -23.34 10.40 22.75
C LEU A 84 -22.66 9.05 22.40
N ASN A 85 -23.05 7.97 23.08
CA ASN A 85 -22.54 6.63 22.79
C ASN A 85 -22.90 6.18 21.36
N GLY A 86 -24.11 6.51 20.88
CA GLY A 86 -24.55 6.26 19.52
C GLY A 86 -23.66 6.95 18.47
N GLU A 87 -23.33 8.23 18.72
CA GLU A 87 -22.45 9.00 17.84
C GLU A 87 -21.01 8.47 17.84
N LEU A 88 -20.46 8.10 18.99
CA LEU A 88 -19.11 7.49 19.09
C LEU A 88 -19.05 6.16 18.38
N LEU A 89 -20.09 5.31 18.52
CA LEU A 89 -20.18 4.04 17.79
C LEU A 89 -20.27 4.23 16.27
N GLN A 90 -21.05 5.20 15.82
CA GLN A 90 -21.15 5.54 14.40
C GLN A 90 -19.78 6.01 13.85
N PHE A 91 -19.12 6.90 14.57
CA PHE A 91 -17.78 7.36 14.22
C PHE A 91 -16.77 6.21 14.18
N SER A 92 -16.75 5.35 15.21
CA SER A 92 -15.89 4.16 15.25
C SER A 92 -16.09 3.25 14.03
N ARG A 93 -17.35 3.00 13.63
CA ARG A 93 -17.65 2.22 12.41
C ARG A 93 -17.15 2.93 11.14
N GLN A 94 -17.31 4.24 11.06
CA GLN A 94 -16.87 5.02 9.90
C GLN A 94 -15.36 4.95 9.72
N ILE A 95 -14.58 5.06 10.79
CA ILE A 95 -13.12 5.02 10.73
C ILE A 95 -12.57 3.58 10.58
N ALA A 96 -13.36 2.56 10.95
CA ALA A 96 -12.92 1.16 10.90
C ALA A 96 -12.58 0.67 9.50
N GLY A 97 -13.18 1.22 8.45
CA GLY A 97 -12.91 0.86 7.04
C GLY A 97 -11.76 1.63 6.38
N LEU A 98 -11.21 2.65 7.02
CA LEU A 98 -10.22 3.51 6.40
C LEU A 98 -8.84 2.84 6.37
N ARG A 99 -8.12 3.03 5.25
CA ARG A 99 -6.77 2.47 5.02
C ARG A 99 -5.67 3.52 4.93
N ARG A 100 -6.04 4.80 4.82
CA ARG A 100 -5.10 5.91 4.71
C ARG A 100 -5.21 6.82 5.92
N LEU A 101 -4.07 7.20 6.47
CA LEU A 101 -4.00 8.08 7.65
C LEU A 101 -4.60 9.47 7.36
N ASP A 102 -4.34 10.02 6.17
CA ASP A 102 -4.84 11.34 5.78
C ASP A 102 -6.38 11.37 5.71
N ASP A 103 -7.00 10.29 5.20
CA ASP A 103 -8.46 10.16 5.15
C ASP A 103 -9.05 10.06 6.57
N LEU A 104 -8.41 9.28 7.46
CA LEU A 104 -8.79 9.18 8.86
C LEU A 104 -8.74 10.55 9.53
N MET A 105 -7.62 11.26 9.44
CA MET A 105 -7.42 12.55 10.09
C MET A 105 -8.36 13.63 9.54
N GLY A 106 -8.61 13.63 8.22
CA GLY A 106 -9.54 14.59 7.60
C GLY A 106 -11.00 14.36 8.01
N ILE A 107 -11.46 13.11 8.06
CA ILE A 107 -12.81 12.76 8.52
C ILE A 107 -12.95 13.07 10.02
N ALA A 108 -11.94 12.69 10.82
CA ALA A 108 -11.92 12.92 12.24
C ALA A 108 -11.96 14.42 12.58
N ALA A 109 -11.16 15.26 11.90
CA ALA A 109 -11.17 16.70 12.11
C ALA A 109 -12.56 17.31 11.91
N LYS A 110 -13.25 16.93 10.82
CA LYS A 110 -14.61 17.42 10.55
C LYS A 110 -15.62 16.93 11.58
N ARG A 111 -15.51 15.67 12.01
CA ARG A 111 -16.47 15.11 12.97
C ARG A 111 -16.30 15.69 14.36
N VAL A 112 -15.06 15.82 14.84
CA VAL A 112 -14.77 16.47 16.13
C VAL A 112 -15.20 17.92 16.12
N ALA A 113 -14.98 18.66 15.02
CA ALA A 113 -15.42 20.03 14.85
C ALA A 113 -16.95 20.16 14.96
N GLN A 114 -17.72 19.27 14.35
CA GLN A 114 -19.18 19.23 14.45
C GLN A 114 -19.66 18.94 15.86
N MET A 115 -19.00 18.04 16.60
CA MET A 115 -19.43 17.66 17.96
C MET A 115 -19.06 18.70 19.01
N LEU A 116 -17.98 19.45 18.81
CA LEU A 116 -17.50 20.46 19.76
C LEU A 116 -17.94 21.87 19.39
N ASP A 117 -18.50 22.08 18.20
CA ASP A 117 -18.79 23.39 17.60
C ASP A 117 -17.55 24.31 17.63
N ALA A 118 -16.43 23.78 17.06
CA ALA A 118 -15.11 24.39 17.13
C ALA A 118 -14.29 24.11 15.88
N GLU A 119 -13.24 24.90 15.65
CA GLU A 119 -12.22 24.55 14.64
C GLU A 119 -11.30 23.45 15.17
N VAL A 120 -10.93 22.51 14.29
CA VAL A 120 -10.12 21.35 14.66
C VAL A 120 -9.01 21.12 13.66
N VAL A 121 -7.82 20.83 14.19
CA VAL A 121 -6.66 20.36 13.43
C VAL A 121 -6.16 19.02 13.97
N MET A 122 -5.67 18.18 13.09
CA MET A 122 -5.11 16.88 13.41
C MET A 122 -3.66 16.81 12.97
N LEU A 123 -2.75 16.59 13.91
CA LEU A 123 -1.32 16.43 13.62
C LEU A 123 -0.89 15.01 13.94
N SER A 124 -0.20 14.35 13.00
CA SER A 124 0.44 13.04 13.24
C SER A 124 1.83 13.23 13.82
N ALA A 125 2.24 12.31 14.69
CA ALA A 125 3.61 12.22 15.17
C ALA A 125 4.43 11.41 14.14
N ASP A 126 5.17 12.12 13.29
CA ASP A 126 6.10 11.53 12.32
C ASP A 126 7.55 11.55 12.91
N PRO A 127 8.51 10.76 12.39
CA PRO A 127 9.88 10.76 12.86
C PRO A 127 10.55 12.14 12.87
N ASP A 128 10.18 12.99 11.89
CA ASP A 128 10.74 14.34 11.71
C ASP A 128 9.99 15.42 12.53
N GLY A 129 8.96 15.05 13.29
CA GLY A 129 8.16 15.99 14.09
C GLY A 129 6.65 15.84 13.90
N LEU A 130 5.89 16.86 14.27
CA LEU A 130 4.45 16.89 14.06
C LEU A 130 4.12 17.37 12.64
N ARG A 131 3.23 16.63 11.97
CA ARG A 131 2.78 16.96 10.61
C ARG A 131 1.26 17.12 10.57
N LEU A 132 0.78 18.26 10.06
CA LEU A 132 -0.64 18.50 9.84
C LEU A 132 -1.18 17.51 8.77
N ARG A 133 -2.17 16.70 9.15
CA ARG A 133 -2.80 15.68 8.30
C ARG A 133 -4.28 15.96 8.02
N GLY A 134 -4.93 16.70 8.89
CA GLY A 134 -6.35 17.04 8.73
C GLY A 134 -6.70 18.35 9.38
N ALA A 135 -7.66 19.06 8.82
CA ALA A 135 -8.25 20.26 9.40
C ALA A 135 -9.74 20.32 9.07
N SER A 136 -10.53 20.90 9.96
CA SER A 136 -11.96 21.15 9.73
C SER A 136 -12.18 22.30 8.76
N SER A 137 -11.28 23.28 8.75
CA SER A 137 -11.28 24.44 7.86
C SER A 137 -9.96 24.52 7.08
N PRO A 138 -9.97 24.84 5.77
CA PRO A 138 -8.76 25.04 5.00
C PRO A 138 -7.97 26.31 5.43
N GLN A 139 -8.55 27.16 6.24
CA GLN A 139 -7.95 28.40 6.74
C GLN A 139 -7.28 28.23 8.12
N ALA A 140 -7.29 27.01 8.69
CA ALA A 140 -6.65 26.74 9.98
C ALA A 140 -5.13 26.93 9.87
N VAL A 141 -4.60 27.93 10.59
CA VAL A 141 -3.17 28.26 10.62
C VAL A 141 -2.67 28.09 12.05
N LEU A 142 -1.56 27.38 12.19
CA LEU A 142 -0.83 27.21 13.45
C LEU A 142 0.36 28.15 13.46
N ASP A 143 0.51 28.94 14.51
CA ASP A 143 1.69 29.77 14.74
C ASP A 143 2.78 29.02 15.53
N GLU A 144 3.92 29.66 15.81
CA GLU A 144 5.03 29.04 16.54
C GLU A 144 4.64 28.63 17.96
N ALA A 145 3.81 29.45 18.64
CA ALA A 145 3.33 29.14 19.99
C ALA A 145 2.39 27.91 19.98
N ASP A 146 1.55 27.80 18.96
CA ASP A 146 0.67 26.63 18.75
C ASP A 146 1.50 25.37 18.50
N LEU A 147 2.51 25.44 17.64
CA LEU A 147 3.39 24.29 17.36
C LEU A 147 4.22 23.87 18.58
N ALA A 148 4.65 24.83 19.41
CA ALA A 148 5.34 24.53 20.66
C ALA A 148 4.39 23.81 21.65
N ALA A 149 3.14 24.28 21.79
CA ALA A 149 2.15 23.65 22.63
C ALA A 149 1.76 22.24 22.12
N ALA A 150 1.61 22.06 20.80
CA ALA A 150 1.35 20.77 20.20
C ALA A 150 2.52 19.78 20.42
N THR A 151 3.75 20.24 20.28
CA THR A 151 4.96 19.42 20.50
C THR A 151 5.07 19.01 21.97
N TRP A 152 4.85 19.93 22.89
CA TRP A 152 4.83 19.61 24.31
C TRP A 152 3.73 18.61 24.66
N CYS A 153 2.51 18.79 24.10
CA CYS A 153 1.40 17.87 24.26
C CYS A 153 1.76 16.45 23.81
N ARG A 154 2.42 16.31 22.65
CA ARG A 154 2.93 15.02 22.15
C ARG A 154 3.93 14.40 23.13
N ASP A 155 4.92 15.18 23.57
CA ASP A 155 6.08 14.66 24.33
C ASP A 155 5.72 14.31 25.78
N LYS A 156 4.75 15.02 26.36
CA LYS A 156 4.30 14.81 27.75
C LYS A 156 3.00 14.02 27.85
N ALA A 157 2.35 13.71 26.71
CA ALA A 157 1.06 13.04 26.68
C ALA A 157 0.00 13.72 27.58
N GLN A 158 0.03 15.05 27.67
CA GLN A 158 -0.85 15.87 28.46
C GLN A 158 -1.37 17.03 27.63
N LEU A 159 -2.48 17.63 28.09
CA LEU A 159 -3.02 18.82 27.44
C LEU A 159 -2.09 20.01 27.54
N ALA A 160 -2.06 20.76 26.47
CA ALA A 160 -1.30 22.01 26.40
C ALA A 160 -2.04 23.04 25.53
N GLY A 161 -1.77 24.30 25.78
CA GLY A 161 -2.34 25.40 25.02
C GLY A 161 -3.49 26.09 25.76
N ARG A 162 -4.36 26.75 25.02
CA ARG A 162 -5.45 27.59 25.51
C ARG A 162 -6.36 26.87 26.51
N GLY A 163 -6.57 27.45 27.66
CA GLY A 163 -7.43 26.87 28.69
C GLY A 163 -6.85 25.68 29.46
N SER A 164 -5.56 25.36 29.26
CA SER A 164 -4.80 24.43 30.09
C SER A 164 -3.83 25.18 31.02
N ASP A 165 -3.28 24.44 31.99
CA ASP A 165 -2.26 24.98 32.90
C ASP A 165 -0.87 25.08 32.22
N THR A 166 -0.75 24.59 31.00
CA THR A 166 0.50 24.50 30.27
C THR A 166 0.45 25.25 28.94
N LEU A 167 1.33 26.22 28.74
CA LEU A 167 1.42 27.07 27.56
C LEU A 167 0.09 27.75 27.18
N PRO A 168 -0.58 28.42 28.12
CA PRO A 168 -1.93 29.02 27.92
C PRO A 168 -1.96 30.14 26.88
N GLY A 169 -0.81 30.65 26.45
CA GLY A 169 -0.67 31.69 25.43
C GLY A 169 -0.87 31.23 23.99
N ALA A 170 -0.95 29.93 23.71
CA ALA A 170 -1.30 29.39 22.39
C ALA A 170 -2.78 29.68 22.10
N LYS A 171 -3.13 29.80 20.81
CA LYS A 171 -4.50 29.99 20.34
C LYS A 171 -5.33 28.72 20.38
N TRP A 172 -4.67 27.58 20.26
CA TRP A 172 -5.25 26.23 20.20
C TRP A 172 -5.09 25.51 21.54
N LEU A 173 -6.07 24.70 21.91
CA LEU A 173 -5.91 23.65 22.91
C LEU A 173 -5.56 22.36 22.24
N PHE A 174 -4.49 21.73 22.67
CA PHE A 174 -4.01 20.44 22.13
C PHE A 174 -4.28 19.31 23.11
N ALA A 175 -4.88 18.23 22.62
CA ALA A 175 -5.10 16.97 23.31
C ALA A 175 -4.28 15.84 22.64
N PRO A 176 -3.62 14.95 23.41
CA PRO A 176 -2.84 13.88 22.83
C PRO A 176 -3.75 12.77 22.32
N MET A 177 -3.39 12.17 21.18
CA MET A 177 -3.97 10.93 20.66
C MET A 177 -3.09 9.78 21.18
N LEU A 178 -3.55 9.11 22.24
CA LEU A 178 -2.79 8.07 22.93
C LEU A 178 -3.12 6.67 22.39
N SER A 179 -2.09 5.92 22.02
CA SER A 179 -2.14 4.47 21.83
C SER A 179 -1.43 3.80 23.00
N ASP A 180 -1.62 2.49 23.19
CA ASP A 180 -0.99 1.71 24.26
C ASP A 180 0.55 1.84 24.32
N GLN A 181 1.18 2.23 23.22
CA GLN A 181 2.64 2.27 23.10
C GLN A 181 3.23 3.68 22.98
N ALA A 182 2.48 4.68 22.49
CA ALA A 182 2.99 6.03 22.26
C ALA A 182 1.89 7.04 21.91
N THR A 183 2.24 8.32 21.92
CA THR A 183 1.42 9.38 21.34
C THR A 183 1.49 9.32 19.82
N VAL A 184 0.40 8.95 19.16
CA VAL A 184 0.29 8.80 17.70
C VAL A 184 0.18 10.14 17.00
N GLY A 185 -0.28 11.15 17.73
CA GLY A 185 -0.47 12.51 17.24
C GLY A 185 -1.16 13.39 18.26
N VAL A 186 -1.58 14.56 17.82
CA VAL A 186 -2.32 15.53 18.66
C VAL A 186 -3.52 16.10 17.92
N VAL A 187 -4.61 16.32 18.66
CA VAL A 187 -5.79 17.03 18.21
C VAL A 187 -5.71 18.45 18.74
N GLY A 188 -5.74 19.44 17.87
CA GLY A 188 -5.87 20.85 18.24
C GLY A 188 -7.31 21.30 18.08
N VAL A 189 -7.84 22.01 19.07
CA VAL A 189 -9.19 22.59 19.07
C VAL A 189 -9.11 24.10 19.34
N SER A 190 -9.78 24.89 18.52
CA SER A 190 -9.85 26.35 18.67
C SER A 190 -11.29 26.85 18.43
N GLY A 191 -11.63 27.97 18.99
CA GLY A 191 -12.91 28.63 18.79
C GLY A 191 -12.81 30.14 19.05
N ASP A 192 -13.92 30.82 19.20
CA ASP A 192 -14.00 32.25 19.44
C ASP A 192 -13.18 32.68 20.66
N GLU A 193 -12.99 34.02 20.83
CA GLU A 193 -12.17 34.57 21.92
C GLU A 193 -12.59 34.09 23.33
N HIS A 194 -13.85 33.70 23.53
CA HIS A 194 -14.41 33.20 24.79
C HIS A 194 -14.55 31.66 24.82
N PHE A 195 -14.02 30.95 23.82
CA PHE A 195 -14.13 29.49 23.75
C PHE A 195 -13.42 28.83 24.93
N GLN A 196 -14.18 28.11 25.74
CA GLN A 196 -13.69 27.24 26.82
C GLN A 196 -14.36 25.88 26.71
N ILE A 197 -13.56 24.83 26.71
CA ILE A 197 -14.06 23.46 26.69
C ILE A 197 -14.66 23.12 28.06
N GLY A 198 -15.99 22.92 28.11
CA GLY A 198 -16.69 22.43 29.29
C GLY A 198 -16.36 20.95 29.59
N ALA A 199 -16.72 20.50 30.81
CA ALA A 199 -16.40 19.12 31.24
C ALA A 199 -17.03 18.03 30.36
N VAL A 200 -18.16 18.27 29.71
CA VAL A 200 -18.79 17.32 28.76
C VAL A 200 -18.04 17.30 27.46
N GLN A 201 -17.75 18.44 26.86
CA GLN A 201 -16.96 18.56 25.63
C GLN A 201 -15.57 17.98 25.80
N ARG A 202 -14.96 18.12 26.96
CA ARG A 202 -13.68 17.49 27.31
C ARG A 202 -13.75 15.99 27.21
N ARG A 203 -14.75 15.36 27.83
CA ARG A 203 -14.92 13.88 27.74
C ARG A 203 -15.15 13.40 26.28
N VAL A 204 -15.88 14.21 25.51
CA VAL A 204 -16.04 13.91 24.07
C VAL A 204 -14.71 13.95 23.33
N LEU A 205 -13.92 15.00 23.55
CA LEU A 205 -12.59 15.16 22.94
C LEU A 205 -11.66 13.99 23.31
N ASP A 206 -11.61 13.62 24.59
CA ASP A 206 -10.79 12.52 25.07
C ASP A 206 -11.22 11.20 24.39
N ALA A 207 -12.52 10.87 24.40
CA ALA A 207 -13.04 9.65 23.77
C ALA A 207 -12.80 9.60 22.25
N MET A 208 -12.95 10.74 21.57
CA MET A 208 -12.67 10.83 20.12
C MET A 208 -11.17 10.69 19.84
N SER A 209 -10.31 11.31 20.65
CA SER A 209 -8.85 11.19 20.54
C SER A 209 -8.38 9.75 20.67
N ASP A 210 -8.95 9.00 21.63
CA ASP A 210 -8.66 7.56 21.81
C ASP A 210 -9.08 6.74 20.59
N LEU A 211 -10.29 6.95 20.08
CA LEU A 211 -10.77 6.25 18.88
C LEU A 211 -9.91 6.55 17.64
N ILE A 212 -9.50 7.82 17.48
CA ILE A 212 -8.63 8.22 16.36
C ILE A 212 -7.25 7.59 16.53
N ALA A 213 -6.70 7.57 17.75
CA ALA A 213 -5.41 6.94 18.03
C ALA A 213 -5.42 5.45 17.69
N ILE A 214 -6.46 4.71 18.11
CA ILE A 214 -6.64 3.29 17.76
C ILE A 214 -6.72 3.10 16.24
N GLY A 215 -7.49 3.97 15.55
CA GLY A 215 -7.60 3.92 14.10
C GLY A 215 -6.28 4.19 13.38
N ALA A 216 -5.52 5.18 13.83
CA ALA A 216 -4.21 5.55 13.28
C ALA A 216 -3.17 4.44 13.49
N GLU A 217 -3.12 3.87 14.71
CA GLU A 217 -2.22 2.76 15.04
C GLU A 217 -2.52 1.52 14.20
N ARG A 218 -3.80 1.19 14.01
CA ARG A 218 -4.21 0.08 13.14
C ARG A 218 -3.72 0.28 11.70
N ILE A 219 -3.86 1.48 11.14
CA ILE A 219 -3.38 1.81 9.78
C ILE A 219 -1.86 1.67 9.70
N ARG A 220 -1.14 2.13 10.73
CA ARG A 220 0.32 2.02 10.82
C ARG A 220 0.76 0.56 10.84
N LEU A 221 0.20 -0.25 11.74
CA LEU A 221 0.51 -1.67 11.86
C LEU A 221 0.19 -2.46 10.58
N ALA A 222 -0.94 -2.16 9.92
CA ALA A 222 -1.26 -2.78 8.63
C ALA A 222 -0.19 -2.49 7.57
N LYS A 223 0.29 -1.24 7.49
CA LYS A 223 1.37 -0.87 6.58
C LYS A 223 2.69 -1.57 6.91
N ASP A 224 3.04 -1.69 8.19
CA ASP A 224 4.27 -2.37 8.63
C ASP A 224 4.21 -3.86 8.29
N VAL A 225 3.06 -4.52 8.48
CA VAL A 225 2.84 -5.93 8.09
C VAL A 225 2.98 -6.10 6.58
N ASP A 226 2.39 -5.24 5.77
CA ASP A 226 2.51 -5.31 4.31
C ASP A 226 3.97 -5.13 3.86
N GLN A 227 4.70 -4.20 4.46
CA GLN A 227 6.12 -4.01 4.17
C GLN A 227 6.97 -5.21 4.59
N ALA A 228 6.70 -5.79 5.76
CA ALA A 228 7.39 -6.99 6.24
C ALA A 228 7.13 -8.19 5.32
N LYS A 229 5.89 -8.34 4.84
CA LYS A 229 5.51 -9.38 3.87
C LYS A 229 6.29 -9.25 2.56
N ILE A 230 6.33 -8.04 1.97
CA ILE A 230 7.09 -7.78 0.75
C ILE A 230 8.58 -8.11 0.93
N ARG A 231 9.17 -7.71 2.07
CA ARG A 231 10.58 -8.05 2.38
C ARG A 231 10.79 -9.55 2.49
N ALA A 232 9.90 -10.27 3.19
CA ALA A 232 10.00 -11.72 3.34
C ALA A 232 9.87 -12.45 2.00
N GLU A 233 8.93 -12.04 1.15
CA GLU A 233 8.77 -12.58 -0.21
C GLU A 233 10.03 -12.34 -1.07
N THR A 234 10.60 -11.13 -1.00
CA THR A 234 11.86 -10.80 -1.70
C THR A 234 13.02 -11.67 -1.24
N GLU A 235 13.19 -11.85 0.07
CA GLU A 235 14.23 -12.72 0.64
C GLU A 235 14.03 -14.19 0.28
N GLN A 236 12.78 -14.67 0.26
CA GLN A 236 12.46 -16.03 -0.17
C GLN A 236 12.82 -16.27 -1.64
N ILE A 237 12.51 -15.31 -2.52
CA ILE A 237 12.89 -15.35 -3.92
C ILE A 237 14.42 -15.38 -4.04
N ARG A 238 15.14 -14.51 -3.34
CA ARG A 238 16.61 -14.49 -3.33
C ARG A 238 17.22 -15.83 -2.88
N ALA A 239 16.70 -16.42 -1.81
CA ALA A 239 17.17 -17.71 -1.33
C ALA A 239 16.94 -18.85 -2.34
N ALA A 240 15.77 -18.89 -2.98
CA ALA A 240 15.45 -19.84 -4.02
C ALA A 240 16.38 -19.67 -5.24
N LEU A 241 16.69 -18.43 -5.64
CA LEU A 241 17.64 -18.11 -6.72
C LEU A 241 19.03 -18.62 -6.41
N LEU A 242 19.58 -18.34 -5.20
CA LEU A 242 20.90 -18.82 -4.80
C LEU A 242 21.00 -20.36 -4.81
N THR A 243 19.92 -21.04 -4.43
CA THR A 243 19.85 -22.49 -4.45
C THR A 243 19.89 -23.02 -5.89
N SER A 244 19.10 -22.43 -6.80
CA SER A 244 19.08 -22.80 -8.23
C SER A 244 20.43 -22.53 -8.89
N VAL A 245 21.00 -21.34 -8.68
CA VAL A 245 22.34 -20.98 -9.19
C VAL A 245 23.40 -21.96 -8.71
N SER A 246 23.40 -22.34 -7.43
CA SER A 246 24.35 -23.30 -6.87
C SER A 246 24.24 -24.68 -7.51
N HIS A 247 23.01 -25.13 -7.81
CA HIS A 247 22.77 -26.39 -8.50
C HIS A 247 23.29 -26.34 -9.95
N ASP A 248 22.97 -25.25 -10.67
CA ASP A 248 23.31 -25.07 -12.07
C ASP A 248 24.84 -24.83 -12.32
N LEU A 249 25.55 -24.36 -11.30
CA LEU A 249 27.01 -24.28 -11.28
C LEU A 249 27.64 -25.65 -10.96
N ARG A 250 27.08 -26.45 -10.07
CA ARG A 250 27.66 -27.70 -9.61
C ARG A 250 27.72 -28.77 -10.71
N THR A 251 26.67 -28.84 -11.53
CA THR A 251 26.56 -29.88 -12.59
C THR A 251 27.69 -29.78 -13.62
N PRO A 252 27.91 -28.61 -14.30
CA PRO A 252 29.00 -28.48 -15.25
C PRO A 252 30.38 -28.66 -14.59
N LEU A 253 30.54 -28.16 -13.38
CA LEU A 253 31.80 -28.30 -12.64
C LEU A 253 32.13 -29.77 -12.34
N ALA A 254 31.11 -30.57 -11.98
CA ALA A 254 31.28 -32.02 -11.78
C ALA A 254 31.63 -32.75 -13.07
N SER A 255 31.04 -32.37 -14.22
CA SER A 255 31.35 -32.92 -15.52
C SER A 255 32.81 -32.63 -15.94
N ILE A 256 33.24 -31.38 -15.80
CA ILE A 256 34.61 -30.92 -16.05
C ILE A 256 35.60 -31.71 -15.19
N LEU A 257 35.33 -31.76 -13.87
CA LEU A 257 36.18 -32.48 -12.92
C LEU A 257 36.26 -34.00 -13.26
N GLY A 258 35.11 -34.60 -13.64
CA GLY A 258 35.02 -35.98 -14.04
C GLY A 258 35.87 -36.28 -15.29
N ALA A 259 35.74 -35.46 -16.35
CA ALA A 259 36.52 -35.56 -17.56
C ALA A 259 38.04 -35.44 -17.31
N ILE A 260 38.44 -34.40 -16.54
CA ILE A 260 39.85 -34.18 -16.19
C ILE A 260 40.40 -35.33 -15.34
N THR A 261 39.63 -35.80 -14.33
CA THR A 261 40.04 -36.91 -13.48
C THR A 261 40.19 -38.20 -14.26
N SER A 262 39.28 -38.49 -15.20
CA SER A 262 39.32 -39.63 -16.08
C SER A 262 40.56 -39.62 -17.00
N LEU A 263 40.82 -38.46 -17.63
CA LEU A 263 42.02 -38.24 -18.44
C LEU A 263 43.33 -38.40 -17.64
N ARG A 264 43.35 -37.88 -16.39
CA ARG A 264 44.53 -37.97 -15.52
C ARG A 264 44.80 -39.39 -15.06
N SER A 265 43.76 -40.16 -14.68
CA SER A 265 43.89 -41.51 -14.11
C SER A 265 44.03 -42.61 -15.16
N TYR A 266 43.36 -42.45 -16.29
CA TYR A 266 43.23 -43.48 -17.32
C TYR A 266 43.65 -43.01 -18.72
N GLY A 267 44.13 -41.78 -18.88
CA GLY A 267 44.48 -41.20 -20.18
C GLY A 267 45.39 -42.06 -21.08
N PRO A 268 46.42 -42.76 -20.51
CA PRO A 268 47.24 -43.67 -21.31
C PRO A 268 46.51 -44.89 -21.85
N LEU A 269 45.37 -45.25 -21.25
CA LEU A 269 44.54 -46.41 -21.64
C LEU A 269 43.46 -46.05 -22.64
N TYR A 270 43.17 -44.77 -22.85
CA TYR A 270 42.18 -44.31 -23.81
C TYR A 270 42.79 -44.19 -25.21
N GLU A 271 41.98 -44.52 -26.22
CA GLU A 271 42.28 -44.17 -27.62
C GLU A 271 42.33 -42.65 -27.82
N ALA A 272 43.03 -42.21 -28.86
CA ALA A 272 43.17 -40.78 -29.14
C ALA A 272 41.81 -40.08 -29.31
N SER A 273 40.83 -40.74 -29.95
CA SER A 273 39.46 -40.26 -30.15
C SER A 273 38.74 -40.04 -28.81
N ALA A 274 38.80 -40.99 -27.87
CA ALA A 274 38.16 -40.92 -26.58
C ALA A 274 38.79 -39.82 -25.70
N ARG A 275 40.10 -39.58 -25.81
CA ARG A 275 40.75 -38.44 -25.12
C ARG A 275 40.29 -37.12 -25.67
N GLU A 276 40.17 -37.00 -26.99
CA GLU A 276 39.68 -35.78 -27.66
C GLU A 276 38.23 -35.48 -27.29
N GLU A 277 37.36 -36.51 -27.24
CA GLU A 277 35.96 -36.37 -26.78
C GLU A 277 35.87 -35.87 -25.35
N LEU A 278 36.69 -36.37 -24.41
CA LEU A 278 36.70 -35.90 -23.02
C LEU A 278 37.23 -34.46 -22.91
N LEU A 279 38.22 -34.07 -23.70
CA LEU A 279 38.72 -32.70 -23.75
C LEU A 279 37.68 -31.76 -24.34
N ALA A 280 37.02 -32.12 -25.42
CA ALA A 280 35.94 -31.34 -26.02
C ALA A 280 34.79 -31.18 -25.08
N MET A 281 34.37 -32.24 -24.37
CA MET A 281 33.32 -32.15 -23.31
C MET A 281 33.72 -31.17 -22.21
N ALA A 282 34.95 -31.23 -21.69
CA ALA A 282 35.43 -30.34 -20.65
C ALA A 282 35.48 -28.89 -21.13
N GLN A 283 35.88 -28.66 -22.38
CA GLN A 283 35.91 -27.35 -23.00
C GLN A 283 34.49 -26.78 -23.17
N ASP A 284 33.57 -27.53 -23.77
CA ASP A 284 32.20 -27.10 -24.01
C ASP A 284 31.48 -26.74 -22.68
N GLU A 285 31.72 -27.50 -21.61
CA GLU A 285 31.13 -27.26 -20.30
C GLU A 285 31.76 -26.06 -19.58
N THR A 286 33.06 -25.80 -19.83
CA THR A 286 33.74 -24.60 -19.33
C THR A 286 33.21 -23.33 -20.02
N GLU A 287 33.04 -23.36 -21.33
CA GLU A 287 32.44 -22.27 -22.11
C GLU A 287 31.00 -21.98 -21.68
N ARG A 288 30.23 -23.04 -21.41
CA ARG A 288 28.87 -22.94 -20.88
C ARG A 288 28.84 -22.29 -19.50
N LEU A 289 29.75 -22.69 -18.60
CA LEU A 289 29.88 -22.13 -17.27
C LEU A 289 30.27 -20.65 -17.32
N SER A 290 31.20 -20.28 -18.18
CA SER A 290 31.64 -18.90 -18.39
C SER A 290 30.48 -18.01 -18.86
N ARG A 291 29.66 -18.47 -19.81
CA ARG A 291 28.46 -17.77 -20.26
C ARG A 291 27.43 -17.63 -19.14
N PHE A 292 27.24 -18.65 -18.32
CA PHE A 292 26.32 -18.61 -17.18
C PHE A 292 26.71 -17.53 -16.14
N VAL A 293 28.03 -17.52 -15.79
CA VAL A 293 28.56 -16.50 -14.84
C VAL A 293 28.43 -15.10 -15.43
N GLY A 294 28.73 -14.92 -16.72
CA GLY A 294 28.53 -13.64 -17.42
C GLY A 294 27.08 -13.15 -17.33
N ASN A 295 26.14 -14.02 -17.65
CA ASN A 295 24.72 -13.72 -17.56
C ASN A 295 24.27 -13.36 -16.13
N LEU A 296 24.83 -14.01 -15.11
CA LEU A 296 24.53 -13.71 -13.71
C LEU A 296 25.04 -12.32 -13.30
N LEU A 297 26.25 -11.96 -13.74
CA LEU A 297 26.81 -10.62 -13.50
C LEU A 297 26.02 -9.54 -14.22
N ASP A 298 25.60 -9.77 -15.46
CA ASP A 298 24.75 -8.83 -16.21
C ASP A 298 23.41 -8.63 -15.53
N MET A 299 22.78 -9.70 -15.02
CA MET A 299 21.55 -9.64 -14.24
C MET A 299 21.71 -8.81 -12.96
N THR A 300 22.82 -8.99 -12.21
CA THR A 300 23.08 -8.22 -11.00
C THR A 300 23.29 -6.73 -11.29
N ARG A 301 23.89 -6.38 -12.43
CA ARG A 301 24.05 -4.98 -12.87
C ARG A 301 22.72 -4.35 -13.28
N LEU A 302 21.84 -5.13 -13.93
CA LEU A 302 20.49 -4.70 -14.29
C LEU A 302 19.65 -4.43 -13.03
N ASP A 303 19.63 -5.35 -12.07
CA ASP A 303 18.85 -5.21 -10.81
C ASP A 303 19.32 -4.04 -9.97
N ALA A 304 20.63 -3.75 -9.94
CA ALA A 304 21.18 -2.61 -9.25
C ALA A 304 20.91 -1.26 -9.96
N GLY A 305 20.30 -1.25 -11.15
CA GLY A 305 20.15 -0.05 -11.97
C GLY A 305 21.49 0.54 -12.42
N ALA A 306 22.58 -0.24 -12.32
CA ALA A 306 23.94 0.22 -12.59
C ALA A 306 24.33 0.09 -14.08
N LEU A 307 23.46 -0.52 -14.91
CA LEU A 307 23.72 -0.64 -16.32
C LEU A 307 23.43 0.69 -17.03
N GLN A 308 24.50 1.36 -17.46
CA GLN A 308 24.40 2.54 -18.31
C GLN A 308 24.76 2.15 -19.74
N ALA A 309 23.73 1.99 -20.58
CA ALA A 309 23.93 1.73 -22.00
C ALA A 309 24.55 2.97 -22.67
N LYS A 310 25.61 2.78 -23.42
CA LYS A 310 26.18 3.82 -24.26
C LYS A 310 25.24 4.11 -25.43
N ARG A 311 25.00 5.38 -25.70
CA ARG A 311 24.20 5.79 -26.86
C ARG A 311 25.12 6.29 -27.96
N GLU A 312 25.57 5.38 -28.79
CA GLU A 312 26.41 5.65 -29.94
C GLU A 312 25.62 5.35 -31.21
N SER A 313 26.00 5.98 -32.33
CA SER A 313 25.40 5.71 -33.63
C SER A 313 25.89 4.35 -34.14
N CYS A 314 25.01 3.36 -34.18
CA CYS A 314 25.32 1.98 -34.54
C CYS A 314 24.78 1.62 -35.92
N ASP A 315 25.59 1.00 -36.75
CA ASP A 315 25.17 0.31 -37.97
C ASP A 315 24.66 -1.09 -37.59
N LEU A 316 23.40 -1.36 -37.89
CA LEU A 316 22.82 -2.70 -37.63
C LEU A 316 23.44 -3.79 -38.46
N HIS A 317 24.04 -3.49 -39.63
CA HIS A 317 24.76 -4.49 -40.44
C HIS A 317 25.97 -5.02 -39.67
N ASP A 318 26.73 -4.14 -39.02
CA ASP A 318 27.91 -4.52 -38.23
C ASP A 318 27.52 -5.39 -37.03
N VAL A 319 26.47 -4.99 -36.31
CA VAL A 319 25.96 -5.70 -35.14
C VAL A 319 25.45 -7.11 -35.54
N VAL A 320 24.69 -7.22 -36.63
CA VAL A 320 24.16 -8.47 -37.14
C VAL A 320 25.31 -9.38 -37.61
N ALA A 321 26.29 -8.82 -38.33
CA ALA A 321 27.46 -9.58 -38.77
C ALA A 321 28.30 -10.09 -37.59
N GLY A 322 28.50 -9.30 -36.56
CA GLY A 322 29.16 -9.67 -35.30
C GLY A 322 28.46 -10.86 -34.62
N ALA A 323 27.15 -10.75 -34.43
CA ALA A 323 26.33 -11.79 -33.79
C ALA A 323 26.35 -13.12 -34.59
N ILE A 324 26.28 -13.06 -35.92
CA ILE A 324 26.37 -14.21 -36.79
C ILE A 324 27.74 -14.88 -36.65
N LYS A 325 28.82 -14.09 -36.65
CA LYS A 325 30.20 -14.62 -36.50
C LYS A 325 30.37 -15.34 -35.15
N GLN A 326 29.86 -14.78 -34.07
CA GLN A 326 29.92 -15.43 -32.74
C GLN A 326 29.11 -16.73 -32.65
N THR A 327 27.98 -16.80 -33.37
CA THR A 327 27.09 -17.96 -33.34
C THR A 327 27.29 -18.93 -34.50
N GLN A 328 28.31 -18.75 -35.33
CA GLN A 328 28.55 -19.54 -36.55
C GLN A 328 28.58 -21.05 -36.30
N LYS A 329 29.23 -21.51 -35.23
CA LYS A 329 29.29 -22.93 -34.84
C LYS A 329 27.91 -23.51 -34.52
N LEU A 330 27.07 -22.71 -33.82
CA LEU A 330 25.71 -23.10 -33.41
C LEU A 330 24.76 -23.13 -34.61
N LEU A 331 24.87 -22.14 -35.50
CA LEU A 331 24.04 -22.00 -36.69
C LEU A 331 24.44 -22.95 -37.85
N SER A 332 25.58 -23.64 -37.75
CA SER A 332 26.05 -24.54 -38.82
C SER A 332 25.10 -25.68 -39.17
N ARG A 333 24.18 -26.05 -38.25
CA ARG A 333 23.14 -27.06 -38.44
C ARG A 333 21.83 -26.51 -38.95
N HIS A 334 21.74 -25.19 -39.20
CA HIS A 334 20.53 -24.50 -39.61
C HIS A 334 20.77 -23.68 -40.88
N ARG A 335 19.70 -23.37 -41.60
CA ARG A 335 19.76 -22.46 -42.75
C ARG A 335 19.57 -21.04 -42.30
N LEU A 336 20.64 -20.25 -42.20
CA LEU A 336 20.55 -18.83 -41.87
C LEU A 336 20.04 -18.02 -43.06
N VAL A 337 18.99 -17.19 -42.85
CA VAL A 337 18.45 -16.26 -43.82
C VAL A 337 18.57 -14.84 -43.23
N VAL A 338 19.19 -13.93 -43.99
CA VAL A 338 19.41 -12.55 -43.54
C VAL A 338 18.62 -11.60 -44.46
N GLU A 339 17.56 -11.02 -43.94
CA GLU A 339 16.66 -10.12 -44.66
C GLU A 339 16.83 -8.68 -44.09
N VAL A 340 18.03 -8.17 -44.21
CA VAL A 340 18.39 -6.82 -43.77
C VAL A 340 18.55 -5.94 -45.01
N PRO A 341 17.71 -4.89 -45.20
CA PRO A 341 17.80 -3.98 -46.33
C PRO A 341 19.18 -3.31 -46.42
N ALA A 342 19.74 -3.19 -47.64
CA ALA A 342 21.05 -2.59 -47.83
C ALA A 342 21.17 -1.12 -47.33
N VAL A 343 20.06 -0.42 -47.20
CA VAL A 343 20.00 0.94 -46.67
C VAL A 343 19.11 0.94 -45.45
N LEU A 344 19.71 1.07 -44.27
CA LEU A 344 19.02 1.26 -42.99
C LEU A 344 19.48 2.56 -42.31
N PRO A 345 18.62 3.20 -41.53
CA PRO A 345 19.05 4.30 -40.67
C PRO A 345 19.93 3.76 -39.54
N PHE A 346 20.83 4.59 -39.04
CA PHE A 346 21.60 4.29 -37.83
C PHE A 346 20.68 4.31 -36.59
N VAL A 347 21.03 3.50 -35.59
CA VAL A 347 20.29 3.45 -34.32
C VAL A 347 21.20 3.93 -33.19
N LEU A 348 20.70 4.83 -32.34
CA LEU A 348 21.41 5.24 -31.13
C LEU A 348 21.27 4.15 -30.06
N CYS A 349 22.24 3.26 -30.00
CA CYS A 349 22.26 2.13 -29.05
C CYS A 349 23.69 1.79 -28.63
N ASP A 350 23.80 0.82 -27.71
CA ASP A 350 25.06 0.20 -27.33
C ASP A 350 25.25 -1.05 -28.23
N ALA A 351 26.19 -0.95 -29.16
CA ALA A 351 26.44 -2.03 -30.12
C ALA A 351 26.79 -3.37 -29.44
N VAL A 352 27.55 -3.33 -28.35
CA VAL A 352 27.97 -4.53 -27.61
C VAL A 352 26.78 -5.20 -26.94
N LEU A 353 25.91 -4.42 -26.29
CA LEU A 353 24.71 -4.95 -25.65
C LEU A 353 23.72 -5.48 -26.70
N LEU A 354 23.54 -4.80 -27.83
CA LEU A 354 22.66 -5.26 -28.90
C LEU A 354 23.19 -6.54 -29.57
N GLU A 355 24.49 -6.63 -29.79
CA GLU A 355 25.12 -7.85 -30.29
C GLU A 355 24.89 -9.02 -29.34
N GLN A 356 25.05 -8.81 -28.03
CA GLN A 356 24.80 -9.87 -27.03
C GLN A 356 23.32 -10.27 -26.98
N VAL A 357 22.38 -9.34 -27.17
CA VAL A 357 20.95 -9.66 -27.34
C VAL A 357 20.74 -10.58 -28.55
N LEU A 358 21.30 -10.24 -29.71
CA LEU A 358 21.17 -11.05 -30.89
C LEU A 358 21.80 -12.44 -30.72
N VAL A 359 22.99 -12.55 -30.12
CA VAL A 359 23.64 -13.81 -29.79
C VAL A 359 22.72 -14.68 -28.90
N ASN A 360 22.12 -14.13 -27.89
CA ASN A 360 21.17 -14.85 -27.02
C ASN A 360 19.91 -15.31 -27.78
N LEU A 361 19.35 -14.47 -28.66
CA LEU A 361 18.20 -14.86 -29.48
C LEU A 361 18.54 -15.93 -30.51
N LEU A 362 19.71 -15.84 -31.14
CA LEU A 362 20.20 -16.86 -32.11
C LEU A 362 20.52 -18.18 -31.42
N ASP A 363 21.11 -18.17 -30.22
CA ASP A 363 21.34 -19.37 -29.41
C ASP A 363 19.99 -20.04 -29.03
N ASN A 364 18.99 -19.27 -28.66
CA ASN A 364 17.66 -19.79 -28.42
C ASN A 364 17.04 -20.38 -29.70
N ALA A 365 17.09 -19.67 -30.81
CA ALA A 365 16.58 -20.16 -32.09
C ALA A 365 17.23 -21.49 -32.48
N ALA A 366 18.56 -21.61 -32.39
CA ALA A 366 19.29 -22.83 -32.68
C ALA A 366 18.94 -24.00 -31.74
N LYS A 367 18.61 -23.72 -30.47
CA LYS A 367 18.22 -24.76 -29.50
C LYS A 367 16.82 -25.31 -29.70
N TYR A 368 15.88 -24.44 -30.09
CA TYR A 368 14.46 -24.81 -30.13
C TYR A 368 13.98 -25.18 -31.54
N ALA A 369 14.61 -24.68 -32.57
CA ALA A 369 14.28 -25.04 -33.93
C ALA A 369 14.75 -26.46 -34.31
N PRO A 370 14.05 -27.19 -35.18
CA PRO A 370 14.50 -28.46 -35.74
C PRO A 370 15.80 -28.28 -36.52
N GLU A 371 16.68 -29.29 -36.50
CA GLU A 371 17.90 -29.28 -37.34
C GLU A 371 17.56 -29.13 -38.82
N GLY A 372 18.31 -28.34 -39.55
CA GLY A 372 18.07 -28.03 -40.96
C GLY A 372 17.01 -26.98 -41.23
N SER A 373 16.27 -26.56 -40.23
CA SER A 373 15.26 -25.52 -40.39
C SER A 373 15.87 -24.12 -40.63
N ALA A 374 15.06 -23.17 -41.10
CA ALA A 374 15.51 -21.81 -41.34
C ALA A 374 15.43 -20.97 -40.06
N ILE A 375 16.50 -20.21 -39.77
CA ILE A 375 16.53 -19.13 -38.77
C ILE A 375 16.69 -17.83 -39.58
N THR A 376 15.76 -16.89 -39.40
CA THR A 376 15.72 -15.65 -40.17
C THR A 376 16.03 -14.45 -39.27
N ILE A 377 16.98 -13.62 -39.69
CA ILE A 377 17.21 -12.30 -39.10
C ILE A 377 16.66 -11.28 -40.08
N ALA A 378 15.73 -10.42 -39.66
CA ALA A 378 15.15 -9.38 -40.51
C ALA A 378 15.18 -8.02 -39.83
N ALA A 379 15.40 -6.99 -40.61
CA ALA A 379 15.26 -5.59 -40.15
C ALA A 379 14.25 -4.86 -41.02
N GLN A 380 13.29 -4.20 -40.41
CA GLN A 380 12.20 -3.48 -41.07
C GLN A 380 12.11 -2.05 -40.56
N PRO A 381 12.41 -1.05 -41.41
CA PRO A 381 12.17 0.34 -41.05
C PRO A 381 10.68 0.66 -41.20
N HIS A 382 10.10 1.27 -40.18
CA HIS A 382 8.74 1.81 -40.17
C HIS A 382 8.77 3.33 -40.07
N ARG A 383 7.63 3.99 -40.29
CA ARG A 383 7.55 5.44 -40.26
C ARG A 383 8.01 6.08 -38.92
N TYR A 384 7.82 5.37 -37.82
CA TYR A 384 8.09 5.86 -36.46
C TYR A 384 8.92 4.89 -35.59
N ALA A 385 9.42 3.84 -36.18
CA ALA A 385 10.18 2.81 -35.48
C ALA A 385 11.09 2.03 -36.44
N LEU A 386 12.06 1.32 -35.90
CA LEU A 386 12.81 0.29 -36.62
C LEU A 386 12.68 -1.00 -35.84
N THR A 387 12.28 -2.07 -36.51
CA THR A 387 12.15 -3.40 -35.91
C THR A 387 13.26 -4.30 -36.40
N LEU A 388 14.02 -4.89 -35.46
CA LEU A 388 14.98 -5.96 -35.71
C LEU A 388 14.40 -7.26 -35.15
N SER A 389 14.35 -8.32 -35.95
CA SER A 389 13.70 -9.56 -35.54
C SER A 389 14.55 -10.79 -35.79
N VAL A 390 14.40 -11.80 -34.92
CA VAL A 390 14.93 -13.15 -35.07
C VAL A 390 13.75 -14.12 -35.06
N ALA A 391 13.59 -14.87 -36.14
CA ALA A 391 12.52 -15.84 -36.32
C ALA A 391 13.08 -17.26 -36.47
N ASP A 392 12.47 -18.21 -35.77
CA ASP A 392 12.76 -19.62 -35.83
C ASP A 392 11.58 -20.44 -36.41
N GLN A 393 11.77 -21.73 -36.58
CA GLN A 393 10.77 -22.72 -36.99
C GLN A 393 10.54 -23.79 -35.90
N GLY A 394 10.71 -23.39 -34.62
CA GLY A 394 10.49 -24.26 -33.49
C GLY A 394 8.99 -24.41 -33.11
N PRO A 395 8.69 -24.88 -31.89
CA PRO A 395 7.31 -25.08 -31.44
C PRO A 395 6.55 -23.78 -31.17
N GLY A 396 7.20 -22.63 -31.21
CA GLY A 396 6.64 -21.36 -30.80
C GLY A 396 6.51 -21.22 -29.27
N VAL A 397 5.83 -20.14 -28.84
CA VAL A 397 5.61 -19.82 -27.44
C VAL A 397 4.09 -19.74 -27.18
N PRO A 398 3.55 -20.55 -26.24
CA PRO A 398 2.13 -20.48 -25.90
C PRO A 398 1.69 -19.04 -25.56
N PRO A 399 0.53 -18.55 -26.02
CA PRO A 399 0.11 -17.15 -25.80
C PRO A 399 0.11 -16.72 -24.34
N ALA A 400 -0.27 -17.60 -23.41
CA ALA A 400 -0.27 -17.33 -21.98
C ALA A 400 1.14 -17.18 -21.35
N GLU A 401 2.19 -17.60 -22.09
CA GLU A 401 3.56 -17.64 -21.61
C GLU A 401 4.43 -16.53 -22.24
N GLN A 402 3.94 -15.85 -23.27
CA GLN A 402 4.72 -14.88 -24.08
C GLN A 402 5.30 -13.72 -23.27
N GLU A 403 4.60 -13.25 -22.25
CA GLU A 403 5.13 -12.25 -21.33
C GLU A 403 6.08 -12.88 -20.28
N ARG A 404 5.75 -14.08 -19.83
CA ARG A 404 6.44 -14.75 -18.73
C ARG A 404 7.81 -15.33 -19.12
N ILE A 405 8.06 -15.62 -20.40
CA ILE A 405 9.38 -16.11 -20.84
C ILE A 405 10.50 -15.10 -20.63
N PHE A 406 10.18 -13.84 -20.37
CA PHE A 406 11.13 -12.80 -20.01
C PHE A 406 11.33 -12.66 -18.49
N ASP A 407 10.57 -13.41 -17.67
CA ASP A 407 10.74 -13.41 -16.21
C ASP A 407 12.02 -14.17 -15.83
N VAL A 408 12.61 -13.77 -14.73
CA VAL A 408 13.88 -14.34 -14.25
C VAL A 408 13.71 -15.83 -13.94
N PHE A 409 14.56 -16.68 -14.54
CA PHE A 409 14.57 -18.14 -14.41
C PHE A 409 13.30 -18.84 -14.92
N TYR A 410 12.43 -18.13 -15.63
CA TYR A 410 11.23 -18.74 -16.17
C TYR A 410 11.56 -19.70 -17.32
N ARG A 411 10.90 -20.88 -17.32
CA ARG A 411 11.05 -21.93 -18.35
C ARG A 411 9.70 -22.60 -18.59
N ILE A 412 9.36 -22.85 -19.85
CA ILE A 412 8.12 -23.54 -20.24
C ILE A 412 8.28 -25.04 -19.92
N ARG A 413 7.60 -25.54 -18.88
CA ARG A 413 7.78 -26.88 -18.30
C ARG A 413 7.62 -28.06 -19.26
N GLN A 414 6.88 -27.92 -20.36
CA GLN A 414 6.63 -29.02 -21.30
C GLN A 414 7.74 -29.25 -22.35
N ALA A 415 8.49 -28.22 -22.73
CA ALA A 415 9.50 -28.29 -23.79
C ALA A 415 10.92 -28.55 -23.27
N ASP A 416 11.17 -28.44 -21.98
CA ASP A 416 12.52 -28.12 -21.46
C ASP A 416 13.18 -29.20 -20.59
N ARG A 417 12.55 -30.38 -20.39
CA ARG A 417 13.16 -31.43 -19.55
C ARG A 417 14.45 -32.04 -20.11
N GLN A 418 14.75 -31.81 -21.39
CA GLN A 418 15.92 -32.39 -22.07
C GLN A 418 16.92 -31.37 -22.65
N ARG A 419 16.59 -30.06 -22.66
CA ARG A 419 17.44 -29.03 -23.25
C ARG A 419 18.01 -28.11 -22.18
N ALA A 420 19.34 -27.96 -22.18
CA ALA A 420 20.04 -27.14 -21.20
C ALA A 420 19.80 -25.63 -21.41
N GLY A 421 19.23 -24.93 -20.40
CA GLY A 421 19.04 -23.48 -20.41
C GLY A 421 18.89 -22.94 -19.02
N THR A 422 19.42 -21.74 -18.75
CA THR A 422 19.42 -21.09 -17.41
C THR A 422 18.18 -20.27 -17.11
N GLY A 423 17.34 -19.95 -18.13
CA GLY A 423 16.21 -19.03 -17.99
C GLY A 423 16.60 -17.56 -17.78
N LEU A 424 17.88 -17.20 -17.93
CA LEU A 424 18.37 -15.84 -17.77
C LEU A 424 18.49 -15.07 -19.09
N GLY A 425 18.71 -15.76 -20.21
CA GLY A 425 19.04 -15.12 -21.48
C GLY A 425 17.98 -14.12 -21.97
N LEU A 426 16.71 -14.50 -21.95
CA LEU A 426 15.61 -13.62 -22.40
C LEU A 426 15.36 -12.46 -21.43
N THR A 427 15.51 -12.66 -20.13
CA THR A 427 15.43 -11.60 -19.13
C THR A 427 16.51 -10.54 -19.36
N ILE A 428 17.74 -10.99 -19.64
CA ILE A 428 18.87 -10.11 -19.97
C ILE A 428 18.59 -9.37 -21.29
N CYS A 429 18.07 -10.05 -22.31
CA CYS A 429 17.67 -9.41 -23.56
C CYS A 429 16.69 -8.26 -23.30
N ARG A 430 15.63 -8.49 -22.50
CA ARG A 430 14.66 -7.45 -22.16
C ARG A 430 15.32 -6.30 -21.40
N GLY A 431 16.14 -6.60 -20.40
CA GLY A 431 16.85 -5.58 -19.63
C GLY A 431 17.79 -4.72 -20.48
N PHE A 432 18.56 -5.31 -21.37
CA PHE A 432 19.48 -4.60 -22.26
C PHE A 432 18.73 -3.73 -23.27
N VAL A 433 17.67 -4.26 -23.90
CA VAL A 433 16.86 -3.50 -24.86
C VAL A 433 16.17 -2.33 -24.17
N GLN A 434 15.65 -2.50 -22.95
CA GLN A 434 15.05 -1.43 -22.16
C GLN A 434 16.07 -0.37 -21.72
N ALA A 435 17.28 -0.78 -21.33
CA ALA A 435 18.37 0.14 -20.99
C ALA A 435 18.79 1.02 -22.18
N MET A 436 18.69 0.48 -23.40
CA MET A 436 18.91 1.23 -24.64
C MET A 436 17.71 2.11 -25.03
N GLY A 437 16.54 1.97 -24.38
CA GLY A 437 15.32 2.72 -24.70
C GLY A 437 14.42 2.08 -25.74
N GLY A 438 14.67 0.82 -26.12
CA GLY A 438 13.84 0.00 -26.99
C GLY A 438 12.86 -0.90 -26.22
N SER A 439 12.12 -1.70 -26.96
CA SER A 439 11.25 -2.76 -26.42
C SER A 439 11.50 -4.10 -27.13
N ILE A 440 11.28 -5.20 -26.44
CA ILE A 440 11.36 -6.56 -27.00
C ILE A 440 10.05 -7.29 -26.73
N ARG A 441 9.56 -7.99 -27.75
CA ARG A 441 8.36 -8.83 -27.66
C ARG A 441 8.55 -10.14 -28.42
N VAL A 442 7.68 -11.12 -28.18
CA VAL A 442 7.61 -12.37 -28.93
C VAL A 442 6.21 -12.54 -29.50
N ARG A 443 6.13 -13.10 -30.68
CA ARG A 443 4.90 -13.61 -31.29
C ARG A 443 5.16 -14.93 -32.02
N ASN A 444 4.14 -15.69 -32.29
CA ASN A 444 4.27 -16.90 -33.10
C ASN A 444 4.09 -16.58 -34.59
N ARG A 445 4.67 -17.43 -35.44
CA ARG A 445 4.44 -17.38 -36.88
C ARG A 445 3.11 -18.04 -37.23
N ASP A 446 2.34 -17.45 -38.12
CA ASP A 446 1.00 -17.94 -38.45
C ASP A 446 0.99 -19.18 -39.36
N GLU A 447 2.00 -19.37 -40.24
CA GLU A 447 1.92 -20.37 -41.32
C GLU A 447 2.79 -21.64 -41.13
N HIS A 448 3.84 -21.61 -40.32
CA HIS A 448 4.82 -22.71 -40.29
C HIS A 448 5.23 -23.12 -38.87
N GLY A 449 4.58 -22.61 -37.85
CA GLY A 449 5.04 -22.72 -36.47
C GLY A 449 6.34 -21.93 -36.24
N GLY A 450 6.75 -21.78 -34.97
CA GLY A 450 7.95 -21.07 -34.58
C GLY A 450 7.66 -19.75 -33.88
N ALA A 451 8.71 -19.19 -33.29
CA ALA A 451 8.65 -17.89 -32.60
C ALA A 451 9.35 -16.79 -33.40
N ILE A 452 8.86 -15.56 -33.24
CA ILE A 452 9.51 -14.36 -33.76
C ILE A 452 9.75 -13.45 -32.54
N PHE A 453 11.02 -13.21 -32.24
CA PHE A 453 11.42 -12.19 -31.27
C PHE A 453 11.66 -10.88 -32.00
N GLU A 454 10.98 -9.84 -31.60
CA GLU A 454 11.03 -8.51 -32.23
C GLU A 454 11.57 -7.49 -31.25
N ILE A 455 12.63 -6.78 -31.66
CA ILE A 455 13.23 -5.64 -30.94
C ILE A 455 12.78 -4.39 -31.68
N GLU A 456 12.11 -3.50 -31.00
CA GLU A 456 11.60 -2.25 -31.55
C GLU A 456 12.36 -1.05 -30.99
N PHE A 457 12.94 -0.27 -31.88
CA PHE A 457 13.58 1.01 -31.59
C PHE A 457 12.64 2.16 -32.01
N PRO A 458 12.19 3.02 -31.08
CA PRO A 458 11.34 4.17 -31.41
C PRO A 458 12.07 5.22 -32.26
N ALA A 459 11.33 6.09 -32.91
CA ALA A 459 11.88 7.17 -33.78
C ALA A 459 12.93 8.05 -33.07
N SER A 460 12.82 8.21 -31.75
CA SER A 460 13.79 9.01 -30.96
C SER A 460 15.20 8.42 -30.93
N LEU A 461 15.35 7.14 -31.26
CA LEU A 461 16.63 6.43 -31.33
C LEU A 461 17.14 6.25 -32.77
N ILE A 462 16.40 6.72 -33.76
CA ILE A 462 16.74 6.56 -35.18
C ILE A 462 17.42 7.82 -35.69
N VAL A 463 18.62 7.68 -36.24
CA VAL A 463 19.40 8.76 -36.86
C VAL A 463 19.34 8.61 -38.38
N SER A 464 18.73 9.58 -39.07
CA SER A 464 18.73 9.57 -40.51
C SER A 464 20.15 9.70 -41.05
N ALA A 465 20.50 8.96 -42.10
CA ALA A 465 21.79 8.98 -42.78
C ALA A 465 22.14 10.32 -43.45
N SER A 466 21.31 11.38 -43.27
CA SER A 466 21.48 12.69 -43.89
C SER A 466 22.06 13.74 -42.96
N GLY A 467 23.32 13.53 -42.49
CA GLY A 467 23.96 14.49 -41.56
C GLY A 467 25.48 14.44 -41.54
N GLY A 468 26.10 14.12 -42.67
CA GLY A 468 27.54 14.06 -42.81
C GLY A 468 28.06 14.63 -44.11
N ALA A 469 27.65 15.89 -44.41
CA ALA A 469 28.32 16.70 -45.44
C ALA A 469 28.13 18.17 -45.06
N GLY A 470 29.04 18.70 -44.32
CA GLY A 470 29.14 20.10 -43.94
C GLY A 470 30.50 20.34 -43.27
#